data_f87bcece7804563185e93e28c236972e
#
_entry.id   f87bcece7804563185e93e28c236972e
#
_cell.length_a   1.000
_cell.length_b   1.000
_cell.length_c   1.000
_cell.angle_alpha   90.00
_cell.angle_beta   90.00
_cell.angle_gamma   90.00
#
_symmetry.space_group_name_H-M   'P 1'
#
loop_
_entity.id
_entity.type
_entity.pdbx_description
1 polymer ?
#
loop_
_entity_poly.entity_id
_entity_poly.type
_entity_poly.pdbx_seq_one_letter_code
_entity_poly.pdbx_strand_id
1 'polypeptide(L)'
;MSNKKLSPTEDIKINSDGLRGTLKQSLKDGHTGNVRPDDEILVKFHGMYVQDDRDRRAERAEKKLDKLYSFMIRLRIPGGIINAQQWQSLHDISEQYGTGTLKITTRQTVQLHGLLKHQIRPTIQAFNTAALDSIAACGDVNRNVTVSAHPQVSPIHQQVYEYADKISTLLLPKTQSYYEVFVDGEKIYDRSSEADPLYEDRYLPRKFKIGIAIPPSNDVDVFTNDIGLIAVIENNELRGFNIAVGGGLSTTHGNPDTYSRLATVIGFADTEEKTLKAVYEVLTIQRDYGNRSDRKLARLKYTVDRMTVQGFKEELEKRIGFKLQEERPYTFTERNDRYGWEQNSTGKWYYNLFIENGVVQPHQKQFLHKVSKLEISNFIFTTNQNLIIGEVESENKQTIQALIDEYAIETNQSGIRKSSMACVALPTCPLALAEAQRYLPELVTKIEPLLAKHGISEQEISIRMTGCPNGCGRSYVAEIGFVGTGPGQYNFMLGGDRYGLRLNKIYKEKLNEQQILEETDNLLLQYVNERTNGELFGDFTYRKFFSNN
;
A
#
# COMPACT_ATOMS: atom_id res chain seq x y z
N MET A 1 -3.27 -29.46 20.29
CA MET A 1 -2.66 -28.14 20.00
C MET A 1 -1.75 -27.80 21.19
N SER A 2 -0.45 -27.60 21.01
CA SER A 2 0.46 -27.29 22.11
C SER A 2 0.06 -25.93 22.71
N ASN A 3 0.04 -25.85 24.05
CA ASN A 3 -0.18 -24.63 24.84
C ASN A 3 0.93 -23.59 24.62
N LYS A 4 1.14 -23.13 23.38
CA LYS A 4 2.07 -22.03 23.12
C LYS A 4 1.44 -20.74 23.63
N LYS A 5 2.18 -20.03 24.49
CA LYS A 5 1.77 -18.70 24.99
C LYS A 5 1.46 -17.76 23.83
N LEU A 6 0.32 -17.08 23.89
CA LEU A 6 -0.07 -16.07 22.90
C LEU A 6 0.90 -14.87 22.93
N SER A 7 1.01 -14.16 21.83
CA SER A 7 1.74 -12.89 21.81
C SER A 7 0.95 -11.81 22.59
N PRO A 8 1.62 -10.84 23.23
CA PRO A 8 0.94 -9.78 24.01
C PRO A 8 -0.13 -9.02 23.20
N THR A 9 0.05 -8.90 21.88
CA THR A 9 -0.96 -8.27 21.02
C THR A 9 -2.27 -9.06 20.94
N GLU A 10 -2.20 -10.40 21.04
CA GLU A 10 -3.41 -11.23 21.05
C GLU A 10 -4.18 -11.02 22.36
N ASP A 11 -3.47 -10.96 23.48
CA ASP A 11 -4.10 -10.69 24.78
C ASP A 11 -4.77 -9.31 24.81
N ILE A 12 -4.13 -8.27 24.23
CA ILE A 12 -4.72 -6.93 24.11
C ILE A 12 -6.02 -6.99 23.29
N LYS A 13 -6.04 -7.70 22.16
CA LYS A 13 -7.23 -7.80 21.31
C LYS A 13 -8.38 -8.51 22.02
N ILE A 14 -8.11 -9.64 22.67
CA ILE A 14 -9.11 -10.44 23.41
C ILE A 14 -9.74 -9.61 24.54
N ASN A 15 -8.93 -8.87 25.28
CA ASN A 15 -9.36 -8.11 26.44
C ASN A 15 -9.89 -6.71 26.11
N SER A 16 -10.01 -6.37 24.83
CA SER A 16 -10.29 -4.99 24.39
C SER A 16 -11.79 -4.65 24.30
N ASP A 17 -12.68 -5.57 24.64
CA ASP A 17 -14.12 -5.36 24.47
C ASP A 17 -14.46 -4.88 23.05
N GLY A 18 -14.24 -5.75 22.05
CA GLY A 18 -14.49 -5.43 20.65
C GLY A 18 -13.63 -4.30 20.10
N LEU A 19 -12.35 -4.22 20.46
CA LEU A 19 -11.36 -3.20 20.06
C LEU A 19 -11.58 -1.81 20.65
N ARG A 20 -12.44 -1.65 21.64
CA ARG A 20 -12.63 -0.37 22.35
C ARG A 20 -11.49 -0.04 23.29
N GLY A 21 -11.07 -1.02 24.09
CA GLY A 21 -10.06 -0.83 25.12
C GLY A 21 -10.39 0.35 26.02
N THR A 22 -9.39 1.17 26.28
CA THR A 22 -9.54 2.43 27.03
C THR A 22 -9.44 3.67 26.13
N LEU A 23 -9.71 3.53 24.83
CA LEU A 23 -9.58 4.62 23.84
C LEU A 23 -10.35 5.89 24.22
N LYS A 24 -11.57 5.74 24.73
CA LYS A 24 -12.39 6.89 25.17
C LYS A 24 -11.70 7.68 26.29
N GLN A 25 -11.06 7.01 27.22
CA GLN A 25 -10.30 7.62 28.32
C GLN A 25 -8.98 8.20 27.81
N SER A 26 -8.23 7.42 27.02
CA SER A 26 -6.96 7.85 26.42
C SER A 26 -7.09 9.12 25.57
N LEU A 27 -8.16 9.25 24.78
CA LEU A 27 -8.42 10.43 23.95
C LEU A 27 -8.79 11.67 24.76
N LYS A 28 -9.35 11.50 25.98
CA LYS A 28 -9.70 12.60 26.88
C LYS A 28 -8.55 13.02 27.80
N ASP A 29 -7.55 12.14 27.99
CA ASP A 29 -6.40 12.42 28.85
C ASP A 29 -5.55 13.55 28.27
N GLY A 30 -5.42 14.66 28.97
CA GLY A 30 -4.65 15.84 28.55
C GLY A 30 -3.17 15.84 29.00
N HIS A 31 -2.71 14.84 29.76
CA HIS A 31 -1.35 14.81 30.31
C HIS A 31 -0.28 14.51 29.26
N THR A 32 -0.59 13.76 28.22
CA THR A 32 0.32 13.43 27.10
C THR A 32 -0.38 13.57 25.76
N GLY A 33 0.38 13.83 24.71
CA GLY A 33 -0.11 13.80 23.31
C GLY A 33 -0.37 12.38 22.80
N ASN A 34 0.06 11.33 23.53
CA ASN A 34 -0.10 9.93 23.17
C ASN A 34 -1.40 9.31 23.73
N VAL A 35 -1.72 8.11 23.31
CA VAL A 35 -2.68 7.20 23.94
C VAL A 35 -1.93 6.17 24.79
N ARG A 36 -2.66 5.40 25.64
CA ARG A 36 -2.06 4.33 26.45
C ARG A 36 -1.44 3.24 25.56
N PRO A 37 -0.43 2.50 26.04
CA PRO A 37 0.31 1.52 25.24
C PRO A 37 -0.59 0.47 24.55
N ASP A 38 -1.59 -0.06 25.23
CA ASP A 38 -2.50 -1.05 24.65
C ASP A 38 -3.40 -0.41 23.58
N ASP A 39 -3.83 0.83 23.84
CA ASP A 39 -4.63 1.60 22.88
C ASP A 39 -3.84 1.95 21.62
N GLU A 40 -2.50 2.03 21.64
CA GLU A 40 -1.67 2.15 20.43
C GLU A 40 -1.85 0.97 19.45
N ILE A 41 -2.21 -0.20 19.97
CA ILE A 41 -2.54 -1.36 19.13
C ILE A 41 -3.94 -1.19 18.55
N LEU A 42 -4.89 -0.74 19.37
CA LEU A 42 -6.31 -0.66 19.01
C LEU A 42 -6.61 0.48 18.03
N VAL A 43 -6.00 1.66 18.17
CA VAL A 43 -6.18 2.78 17.21
C VAL A 43 -5.84 2.38 15.77
N LYS A 44 -5.01 1.36 15.56
CA LYS A 44 -4.67 0.87 14.22
C LYS A 44 -5.89 0.35 13.47
N PHE A 45 -6.83 -0.29 14.16
CA PHE A 45 -8.03 -0.81 13.53
C PHE A 45 -8.99 0.30 13.06
N HIS A 46 -8.83 1.51 13.63
CA HIS A 46 -9.52 2.73 13.20
C HIS A 46 -8.76 3.51 12.10
N GLY A 47 -7.75 2.89 11.47
CA GLY A 47 -6.96 3.52 10.41
C GLY A 47 -5.83 4.42 10.88
N MET A 48 -5.53 4.47 12.18
CA MET A 48 -4.58 5.41 12.76
C MET A 48 -3.28 4.76 13.23
N TYR A 49 -2.23 5.58 13.26
CA TYR A 49 -0.96 5.26 13.92
C TYR A 49 -0.52 6.44 14.77
N VAL A 50 -0.10 6.16 15.99
CA VAL A 50 0.65 7.13 16.77
C VAL A 50 2.01 7.34 16.13
N GLN A 51 2.41 8.57 16.01
CA GLN A 51 3.68 9.03 15.46
C GLN A 51 4.28 10.08 16.39
N ASP A 52 5.56 10.34 16.23
CA ASP A 52 6.22 11.52 16.80
C ASP A 52 7.26 12.05 15.80
N ASP A 53 7.54 13.32 15.89
CA ASP A 53 8.61 13.94 15.11
C ASP A 53 9.97 13.55 15.69
N ARG A 54 10.65 12.62 15.04
CA ARG A 54 11.92 12.05 15.51
C ARG A 54 13.09 13.03 15.36
N ASP A 55 13.01 13.98 14.43
CA ASP A 55 14.04 15.01 14.25
C ASP A 55 14.09 15.95 15.47
N ARG A 56 12.96 16.11 16.15
CA ARG A 56 12.84 16.98 17.33
C ARG A 56 13.02 16.29 18.67
N ARG A 57 13.30 14.96 18.68
CA ARG A 57 13.41 14.22 19.93
C ARG A 57 14.53 14.72 20.84
N ALA A 58 15.71 15.02 20.28
CA ALA A 58 16.87 15.49 21.06
C ALA A 58 16.58 16.84 21.71
N GLU A 59 16.10 17.83 20.94
CA GLU A 59 15.70 19.16 21.43
C GLU A 59 14.67 19.05 22.58
N ARG A 60 13.66 18.19 22.39
CA ARG A 60 12.59 18.05 23.38
C ARG A 60 13.06 17.35 24.65
N ALA A 61 13.94 16.37 24.51
CA ALA A 61 14.54 15.68 25.66
C ALA A 61 15.41 16.64 26.50
N GLU A 62 16.20 17.49 25.86
CA GLU A 62 16.98 18.55 26.52
C GLU A 62 16.09 19.52 27.32
N LYS A 63 14.95 19.91 26.74
CA LYS A 63 13.95 20.77 27.37
C LYS A 63 13.03 20.06 28.35
N LYS A 64 13.25 18.76 28.63
CA LYS A 64 12.38 17.91 29.47
C LYS A 64 10.91 17.91 29.06
N LEU A 65 10.64 18.06 27.76
CA LEU A 65 9.31 18.01 27.16
C LEU A 65 8.98 16.59 26.71
N ASP A 66 7.70 16.24 26.71
CA ASP A 66 7.21 15.00 26.09
C ASP A 66 7.55 14.97 24.59
N LYS A 67 7.60 13.77 23.98
CA LYS A 67 7.75 13.66 22.52
C LYS A 67 6.69 14.47 21.81
N LEU A 68 7.02 14.98 20.62
CA LEU A 68 6.04 15.69 19.79
C LEU A 68 5.12 14.65 19.11
N TYR A 69 4.17 14.16 19.89
CA TYR A 69 3.21 13.17 19.41
C TYR A 69 2.21 13.75 18.44
N SER A 70 1.90 12.97 17.43
CA SER A 70 0.83 13.23 16.47
C SER A 70 0.23 11.90 15.99
N PHE A 71 -0.82 11.97 15.20
CA PHE A 71 -1.44 10.79 14.59
C PHE A 71 -1.38 10.91 13.08
N MET A 72 -1.15 9.77 12.44
CA MET A 72 -1.44 9.56 11.03
C MET A 72 -2.78 8.85 10.93
N ILE A 73 -3.65 9.31 10.05
CA ILE A 73 -4.87 8.60 9.68
C ILE A 73 -4.82 8.23 8.20
N ARG A 74 -5.27 7.00 7.89
CA ARG A 74 -5.36 6.47 6.53
C ARG A 74 -6.81 6.18 6.20
N LEU A 75 -7.22 6.54 5.00
CA LEU A 75 -8.55 6.23 4.50
C LEU A 75 -8.63 4.81 3.92
N ARG A 76 -9.82 4.22 3.95
CA ARG A 76 -10.19 3.02 3.23
C ARG A 76 -10.93 3.44 1.97
N ILE A 77 -10.30 3.24 0.83
CA ILE A 77 -10.80 3.61 -0.50
C ILE A 77 -10.55 2.41 -1.42
N PRO A 78 -11.46 1.43 -1.46
CA PRO A 78 -11.30 0.27 -2.34
C PRO A 78 -11.17 0.71 -3.80
N GLY A 79 -10.17 0.17 -4.52
CA GLY A 79 -9.88 0.60 -5.89
C GLY A 79 -9.38 2.03 -6.05
N GLY A 80 -9.28 2.81 -4.96
CA GLY A 80 -8.67 4.13 -4.98
C GLY A 80 -9.49 5.25 -5.63
N ILE A 81 -10.77 5.07 -5.89
CA ILE A 81 -11.62 6.06 -6.60
C ILE A 81 -12.40 6.91 -5.60
N ILE A 82 -12.32 8.23 -5.78
CA ILE A 82 -13.15 9.22 -5.08
C ILE A 82 -13.74 10.23 -6.06
N ASN A 83 -14.90 10.78 -5.73
CA ASN A 83 -15.53 11.82 -6.54
C ASN A 83 -14.98 13.23 -6.20
N ALA A 84 -15.41 14.23 -6.97
CA ALA A 84 -14.98 15.61 -6.82
C ALA A 84 -15.30 16.20 -5.42
N GLN A 85 -16.48 15.93 -4.87
CA GLN A 85 -16.91 16.42 -3.56
C GLN A 85 -16.12 15.78 -2.42
N GLN A 86 -15.80 14.49 -2.54
CA GLN A 86 -14.91 13.80 -1.60
C GLN A 86 -13.49 14.37 -1.64
N TRP A 87 -12.97 14.73 -2.81
CA TRP A 87 -11.66 15.41 -2.92
C TRP A 87 -11.70 16.78 -2.25
N GLN A 88 -12.74 17.59 -2.48
CA GLN A 88 -12.92 18.89 -1.82
C GLN A 88 -12.90 18.75 -0.28
N SER A 89 -13.71 17.82 0.23
CA SER A 89 -13.74 17.51 1.67
C SER A 89 -12.38 17.07 2.20
N LEU A 90 -11.67 16.22 1.46
CA LEU A 90 -10.34 15.75 1.84
C LEU A 90 -9.32 16.90 1.88
N HIS A 91 -9.37 17.81 0.90
CA HIS A 91 -8.58 19.03 0.88
C HIS A 91 -8.82 19.84 2.16
N ASP A 92 -10.07 20.18 2.45
CA ASP A 92 -10.45 21.03 3.59
C ASP A 92 -10.10 20.37 4.93
N ILE A 93 -10.34 19.06 5.09
CA ILE A 93 -9.98 18.30 6.29
C ILE A 93 -8.46 18.31 6.50
N SER A 94 -7.67 18.21 5.44
CA SER A 94 -6.21 18.22 5.54
C SER A 94 -5.66 19.58 5.99
N GLU A 95 -6.30 20.68 5.57
CA GLU A 95 -5.95 22.04 6.00
C GLU A 95 -6.37 22.30 7.44
N GLN A 96 -7.57 21.85 7.81
CA GLN A 96 -8.14 22.15 9.12
C GLN A 96 -7.54 21.31 10.26
N TYR A 97 -7.24 20.05 10.02
CA TYR A 97 -6.87 19.09 11.08
C TYR A 97 -5.47 18.49 10.93
N GLY A 98 -4.90 18.49 9.74
CA GLY A 98 -3.59 17.93 9.46
C GLY A 98 -2.50 18.97 9.30
N THR A 99 -1.40 18.57 8.66
CA THR A 99 -0.31 19.48 8.26
C THR A 99 -0.58 20.19 6.92
N GLY A 100 -1.75 20.06 6.35
CA GLY A 100 -2.06 20.52 4.99
C GLY A 100 -1.54 19.60 3.89
N THR A 101 -0.69 18.63 4.21
CA THR A 101 -0.10 17.71 3.24
C THR A 101 -0.94 16.44 3.10
N LEU A 102 -1.21 16.05 1.86
CA LEU A 102 -1.80 14.75 1.50
C LEU A 102 -0.72 13.81 1.02
N LYS A 103 -0.73 12.58 1.52
CA LYS A 103 0.21 11.53 1.13
C LYS A 103 -0.52 10.36 0.47
N ILE A 104 -0.30 10.16 -0.83
CA ILE A 104 -0.78 8.98 -1.55
C ILE A 104 0.11 7.78 -1.21
N THR A 105 -0.51 6.62 -1.04
CA THR A 105 0.18 5.43 -0.54
C THR A 105 0.27 4.32 -1.57
N THR A 106 1.21 3.38 -1.36
CA THR A 106 1.32 2.14 -2.15
C THR A 106 0.11 1.19 -1.98
N ARG A 107 -0.91 1.60 -1.23
CA ARG A 107 -2.19 0.87 -1.09
C ARG A 107 -3.36 1.62 -1.71
N GLN A 108 -3.07 2.46 -2.73
CA GLN A 108 -4.12 3.12 -3.51
C GLN A 108 -5.11 3.90 -2.62
N THR A 109 -4.56 4.65 -1.67
CA THR A 109 -5.33 5.47 -0.73
C THR A 109 -4.48 6.62 -0.23
N VAL A 110 -5.04 7.46 0.60
CA VAL A 110 -4.39 8.67 1.11
C VAL A 110 -4.21 8.62 2.63
N GLN A 111 -3.19 9.32 3.11
CA GLN A 111 -2.89 9.55 4.52
C GLN A 111 -2.84 11.03 4.82
N LEU A 112 -3.36 11.39 5.99
CA LEU A 112 -3.12 12.66 6.65
C LEU A 112 -2.14 12.44 7.81
N HIS A 113 -1.23 13.36 8.00
CA HIS A 113 -0.25 13.36 9.07
C HIS A 113 -0.39 14.57 9.97
N GLY A 114 0.19 14.50 11.16
CA GLY A 114 0.27 15.62 12.10
C GLY A 114 -1.01 15.93 12.87
N LEU A 115 -2.02 15.04 12.85
CA LEU A 115 -3.22 15.23 13.65
C LEU A 115 -2.88 15.22 15.14
N LEU A 116 -3.39 16.16 15.89
CA LEU A 116 -3.27 16.16 17.34
C LEU A 116 -4.39 15.32 17.95
N LYS A 117 -4.15 14.77 19.14
CA LYS A 117 -5.07 13.84 19.81
C LYS A 117 -6.51 14.37 19.92
N HIS A 118 -6.68 15.64 20.27
CA HIS A 118 -8.00 16.28 20.39
C HIS A 118 -8.71 16.49 19.04
N GLN A 119 -7.98 16.46 17.92
CA GLN A 119 -8.51 16.60 16.56
C GLN A 119 -9.01 15.28 15.96
N ILE A 120 -8.69 14.13 16.56
CA ILE A 120 -9.06 12.81 16.01
C ILE A 120 -10.57 12.69 15.82
N ARG A 121 -11.36 12.99 16.86
CA ARG A 121 -12.81 12.86 16.79
C ARG A 121 -13.44 13.76 15.72
N PRO A 122 -13.17 15.07 15.68
CA PRO A 122 -13.72 15.93 14.62
C PRO A 122 -13.25 15.54 13.23
N THR A 123 -12.01 15.05 13.05
CA THR A 123 -11.52 14.56 11.77
C THR A 123 -12.32 13.33 11.29
N ILE A 124 -12.58 12.36 12.17
CA ILE A 124 -13.39 11.16 11.81
C ILE A 124 -14.83 11.58 11.46
N GLN A 125 -15.41 12.52 12.21
CA GLN A 125 -16.74 13.04 11.92
C GLN A 125 -16.79 13.72 10.55
N ALA A 126 -15.78 14.53 10.22
CA ALA A 126 -15.68 15.18 8.92
C ALA A 126 -15.53 14.17 7.76
N PHE A 127 -14.73 13.10 7.95
CA PHE A 127 -14.67 12.02 6.96
C PHE A 127 -16.03 11.34 6.75
N ASN A 128 -16.72 11.00 7.84
CA ASN A 128 -18.03 10.35 7.75
C ASN A 128 -19.05 11.23 7.02
N THR A 129 -19.05 12.55 7.27
CA THR A 129 -19.89 13.51 6.55
C THR A 129 -19.61 13.52 5.04
N ALA A 130 -18.35 13.30 4.65
CA ALA A 130 -17.93 13.21 3.24
C ALA A 130 -18.09 11.81 2.64
N ALA A 131 -18.75 10.88 3.33
CA ALA A 131 -18.81 9.46 2.95
C ALA A 131 -17.41 8.83 2.72
N LEU A 132 -16.43 9.26 3.52
CA LEU A 132 -15.09 8.68 3.60
C LEU A 132 -14.94 7.91 4.91
N ASP A 133 -14.08 6.90 4.92
CA ASP A 133 -13.92 5.99 6.04
C ASP A 133 -12.45 5.62 6.27
N SER A 134 -12.08 5.41 7.52
CA SER A 134 -10.75 4.96 7.93
C SER A 134 -10.74 3.58 8.60
N ILE A 135 -11.92 2.98 8.85
CA ILE A 135 -12.05 1.68 9.50
C ILE A 135 -11.35 0.60 8.66
N ALA A 136 -10.59 -0.27 9.33
CA ALA A 136 -9.85 -1.36 8.71
C ALA A 136 -8.75 -0.92 7.70
N ALA A 137 -8.50 0.39 7.51
CA ALA A 137 -7.37 0.83 6.70
C ALA A 137 -6.01 0.46 7.31
N CYS A 138 -5.98 0.16 8.61
CA CYS A 138 -4.83 -0.33 9.38
C CYS A 138 -5.26 -1.49 10.32
N GLY A 139 -4.36 -2.04 11.14
CA GLY A 139 -4.65 -3.12 12.09
C GLY A 139 -4.41 -4.54 11.54
N ASP A 140 -4.78 -5.52 12.33
CA ASP A 140 -4.71 -6.95 12.01
C ASP A 140 -6.02 -7.44 11.39
N VAL A 141 -6.31 -6.94 10.21
CA VAL A 141 -7.57 -7.04 9.49
C VAL A 141 -7.25 -6.98 7.98
N ASN A 142 -8.20 -7.29 7.12
CA ASN A 142 -8.06 -6.98 5.70
C ASN A 142 -7.93 -5.47 5.51
N ARG A 143 -6.88 -5.07 4.77
CA ARG A 143 -6.57 -3.68 4.47
C ARG A 143 -7.29 -3.22 3.20
N ASN A 144 -7.07 -1.96 2.83
CA ASN A 144 -7.58 -1.45 1.55
C ASN A 144 -7.28 -2.43 0.42
N VAL A 145 -8.31 -2.80 -0.36
CA VAL A 145 -8.17 -3.65 -1.56
C VAL A 145 -7.70 -2.76 -2.70
N THR A 146 -6.64 -3.19 -3.38
CA THR A 146 -6.08 -2.46 -4.53
C THR A 146 -6.43 -3.16 -5.83
N VAL A 147 -6.58 -2.38 -6.89
CA VAL A 147 -6.81 -2.88 -8.24
C VAL A 147 -5.97 -2.07 -9.23
N SER A 148 -5.60 -2.66 -10.37
CA SER A 148 -4.91 -1.94 -11.45
C SER A 148 -5.63 -0.64 -11.78
N ALA A 149 -4.90 0.48 -11.72
CA ALA A 149 -5.45 1.82 -11.78
C ALA A 149 -5.59 2.36 -13.22
N HIS A 150 -5.17 1.58 -14.20
CA HIS A 150 -5.24 2.01 -15.59
C HIS A 150 -6.67 1.94 -16.13
N PRO A 151 -7.29 3.10 -16.39
CA PRO A 151 -8.70 3.17 -16.81
C PRO A 151 -8.94 2.74 -18.23
N GLN A 152 -7.88 2.28 -18.87
CA GLN A 152 -7.78 2.36 -20.26
C GLN A 152 -8.68 1.61 -21.04
N VAL A 153 -9.31 0.77 -20.69
CA VAL A 153 -9.36 -0.04 -21.86
C VAL A 153 -10.71 -0.55 -22.15
N SER A 154 -11.53 -0.76 -21.23
CA SER A 154 -12.84 -1.29 -21.57
C SER A 154 -13.80 -1.24 -20.38
N PRO A 155 -15.09 -1.41 -20.59
CA PRO A 155 -16.07 -1.61 -19.53
C PRO A 155 -15.73 -2.76 -18.58
N ILE A 156 -14.87 -3.69 -19.00
CA ILE A 156 -14.40 -4.80 -18.16
C ILE A 156 -13.54 -4.31 -16.98
N HIS A 157 -12.74 -3.26 -17.18
CA HIS A 157 -11.97 -2.66 -16.07
C HIS A 157 -12.90 -2.17 -14.96
N GLN A 158 -14.04 -1.58 -15.33
CA GLN A 158 -15.05 -1.17 -14.36
C GLN A 158 -15.62 -2.38 -13.59
N GLN A 159 -15.89 -3.49 -14.26
CA GLN A 159 -16.33 -4.72 -13.59
C GLN A 159 -15.29 -5.23 -12.59
N VAL A 160 -14.00 -5.17 -12.95
CA VAL A 160 -12.91 -5.58 -12.05
C VAL A 160 -12.78 -4.61 -10.86
N TYR A 161 -12.98 -3.30 -11.04
CA TYR A 161 -13.01 -2.34 -9.94
C TYR A 161 -14.11 -2.63 -8.92
N GLU A 162 -15.28 -3.06 -9.38
CA GLU A 162 -16.38 -3.45 -8.50
C GLU A 162 -16.00 -4.59 -7.54
N TYR A 163 -15.12 -5.50 -7.96
CA TYR A 163 -14.61 -6.54 -7.07
C TYR A 163 -13.81 -5.98 -5.90
N ALA A 164 -13.09 -4.87 -6.07
CA ALA A 164 -12.37 -4.25 -4.96
C ALA A 164 -13.33 -3.78 -3.86
N ASP A 165 -14.45 -3.17 -4.23
CA ASP A 165 -15.48 -2.75 -3.29
C ASP A 165 -16.23 -3.95 -2.67
N LYS A 166 -16.68 -4.90 -3.49
CA LYS A 166 -17.36 -6.14 -3.04
C LYS A 166 -16.49 -6.90 -2.04
N ILE A 167 -15.21 -7.11 -2.32
CA ILE A 167 -14.27 -7.79 -1.42
C ILE A 167 -14.03 -6.96 -0.15
N SER A 168 -13.85 -5.64 -0.28
CA SER A 168 -13.66 -4.76 0.87
C SER A 168 -14.87 -4.80 1.81
N THR A 169 -16.07 -4.75 1.26
CA THR A 169 -17.33 -4.82 2.02
C THR A 169 -17.56 -6.20 2.65
N LEU A 170 -17.29 -7.28 1.89
CA LEU A 170 -17.38 -8.66 2.38
C LEU A 170 -16.48 -8.90 3.59
N LEU A 171 -15.26 -8.34 3.55
CA LEU A 171 -14.23 -8.55 4.57
C LEU A 171 -14.13 -7.39 5.59
N LEU A 172 -15.06 -6.44 5.57
CA LEU A 172 -15.10 -5.39 6.58
C LEU A 172 -15.54 -5.97 7.93
N PRO A 173 -14.89 -5.61 9.05
CA PRO A 173 -15.37 -5.97 10.37
C PRO A 173 -16.81 -5.50 10.58
N LYS A 174 -17.65 -6.40 11.03
CA LYS A 174 -19.06 -6.13 11.36
C LYS A 174 -19.28 -5.94 12.86
N THR A 175 -18.20 -5.86 13.63
CA THR A 175 -18.27 -5.54 15.06
C THR A 175 -18.93 -4.19 15.25
N GLN A 176 -19.86 -4.15 16.17
CA GLN A 176 -20.61 -2.96 16.51
C GLN A 176 -19.90 -2.11 17.58
N SER A 177 -18.61 -2.37 17.84
CA SER A 177 -17.76 -1.53 18.68
C SER A 177 -17.67 -0.08 18.20
N TYR A 178 -18.03 0.17 16.95
CA TYR A 178 -18.11 1.51 16.35
C TYR A 178 -19.53 2.09 16.35
N TYR A 179 -20.51 1.35 16.85
CA TYR A 179 -21.92 1.70 16.77
C TYR A 179 -22.53 1.75 18.17
N GLU A 180 -22.77 2.94 18.67
CA GLU A 180 -23.50 3.19 19.91
C GLU A 180 -24.69 4.09 19.57
N VAL A 181 -25.90 3.73 20.04
CA VAL A 181 -27.08 4.56 19.91
C VAL A 181 -27.32 5.28 21.23
N PHE A 182 -27.35 6.60 21.20
CA PHE A 182 -27.66 7.45 22.33
C PHE A 182 -29.00 8.14 22.09
N VAL A 183 -29.86 8.16 23.11
CA VAL A 183 -31.07 8.98 23.16
C VAL A 183 -30.95 9.84 24.42
N ASP A 184 -31.09 11.14 24.26
CA ASP A 184 -30.98 12.14 25.35
C ASP A 184 -29.70 12.04 26.19
N GLY A 185 -28.61 11.61 25.52
CA GLY A 185 -27.31 11.46 26.18
C GLY A 185 -27.12 10.13 26.93
N GLU A 186 -28.13 9.31 27.03
CA GLU A 186 -28.06 7.96 27.57
C GLU A 186 -27.83 6.93 26.45
N LYS A 187 -26.89 6.01 26.70
CA LYS A 187 -26.58 4.90 25.78
C LYS A 187 -27.69 3.84 25.89
N ILE A 188 -28.56 3.78 24.89
CA ILE A 188 -29.71 2.86 24.86
C ILE A 188 -29.41 1.53 24.14
N TYR A 189 -28.32 1.47 23.38
CA TYR A 189 -27.96 0.27 22.64
C TYR A 189 -26.45 0.10 22.58
N ASP A 190 -26.02 -1.11 22.96
CA ASP A 190 -24.62 -1.53 22.92
C ASP A 190 -24.56 -3.02 22.56
N ARG A 191 -23.94 -3.34 21.42
CA ARG A 191 -23.63 -4.72 21.03
C ARG A 191 -22.16 -5.08 21.25
N SER A 192 -21.50 -4.46 22.19
CA SER A 192 -20.08 -4.70 22.48
C SER A 192 -19.72 -6.15 22.82
N SER A 193 -20.71 -6.94 23.25
CA SER A 193 -20.50 -8.33 23.68
C SER A 193 -20.60 -9.38 22.57
N GLU A 194 -21.00 -9.01 21.36
CA GLU A 194 -21.07 -9.95 20.24
C GLU A 194 -19.74 -10.01 19.50
N ALA A 195 -19.16 -11.21 19.37
CA ALA A 195 -17.98 -11.45 18.54
C ALA A 195 -18.28 -11.13 17.06
N ASP A 196 -17.30 -10.60 16.36
CA ASP A 196 -17.40 -10.36 14.92
C ASP A 196 -17.62 -11.69 14.17
N PRO A 197 -18.60 -11.81 13.28
CA PRO A 197 -18.88 -13.07 12.60
C PRO A 197 -17.73 -13.59 11.72
N LEU A 198 -16.88 -12.66 11.19
CA LEU A 198 -15.72 -13.01 10.37
C LEU A 198 -14.45 -13.09 11.20
N TYR A 199 -14.21 -12.11 12.06
CA TYR A 199 -12.95 -11.95 12.78
C TYR A 199 -12.95 -12.51 14.20
N GLU A 200 -14.12 -12.90 14.71
CA GLU A 200 -14.33 -13.37 16.08
C GLU A 200 -13.79 -12.35 17.11
N ASP A 201 -13.29 -12.81 18.25
CA ASP A 201 -12.78 -11.97 19.35
C ASP A 201 -11.32 -11.51 19.14
N ARG A 202 -10.58 -12.13 18.21
CA ARG A 202 -9.11 -11.96 18.09
C ARG A 202 -8.67 -11.26 16.84
N TYR A 203 -9.54 -11.11 15.85
CA TYR A 203 -9.14 -10.65 14.54
C TYR A 203 -8.05 -11.53 13.89
N LEU A 204 -7.33 -11.01 12.89
CA LEU A 204 -6.24 -11.77 12.28
C LEU A 204 -4.99 -11.73 13.15
N PRO A 205 -4.09 -12.71 13.04
CA PRO A 205 -2.80 -12.67 13.71
C PRO A 205 -1.88 -11.55 13.17
N ARG A 206 -2.13 -11.06 11.95
CA ARG A 206 -1.37 -9.97 11.31
C ARG A 206 -2.20 -9.31 10.21
N LYS A 207 -1.75 -8.08 9.77
CA LYS A 207 -2.31 -7.37 8.60
C LYS A 207 -2.47 -8.30 7.40
N PHE A 208 -3.55 -8.10 6.65
CA PHE A 208 -3.89 -8.86 5.45
C PHE A 208 -4.07 -7.91 4.26
N LYS A 209 -3.60 -8.27 3.09
CA LYS A 209 -3.59 -7.43 1.91
C LYS A 209 -4.09 -8.19 0.69
N ILE A 210 -4.93 -7.55 -0.10
CA ILE A 210 -5.46 -8.08 -1.36
C ILE A 210 -5.14 -7.09 -2.47
N GLY A 211 -4.68 -7.61 -3.61
CA GLY A 211 -4.44 -6.84 -4.83
C GLY A 211 -5.02 -7.54 -6.04
N ILE A 212 -5.60 -6.78 -6.96
CA ILE A 212 -6.23 -7.27 -8.18
C ILE A 212 -5.47 -6.69 -9.38
N ALA A 213 -4.83 -7.53 -10.17
CA ALA A 213 -4.14 -7.14 -11.39
C ALA A 213 -5.02 -7.38 -12.60
N ILE A 214 -4.95 -6.45 -13.56
CA ILE A 214 -5.58 -6.59 -14.89
C ILE A 214 -4.47 -6.67 -15.92
N PRO A 215 -4.11 -7.87 -16.43
CA PRO A 215 -3.11 -7.99 -17.46
C PRO A 215 -3.40 -7.10 -18.69
N PRO A 216 -2.38 -6.52 -19.31
CA PRO A 216 -0.96 -6.79 -19.16
C PRO A 216 -0.26 -6.01 -18.03
N SER A 217 -0.99 -5.26 -17.18
CA SER A 217 -0.40 -4.44 -16.12
C SER A 217 -0.29 -5.19 -14.78
N ASN A 218 0.87 -5.07 -14.13
CA ASN A 218 1.11 -5.49 -12.75
C ASN A 218 1.48 -4.30 -11.84
N ASP A 219 0.84 -3.16 -12.02
CA ASP A 219 1.05 -1.95 -11.22
C ASP A 219 0.79 -2.17 -9.72
N VAL A 220 -0.09 -3.10 -9.37
CA VAL A 220 -0.39 -3.48 -7.98
C VAL A 220 0.67 -4.38 -7.34
N ASP A 221 1.68 -4.87 -8.09
CA ASP A 221 2.61 -5.93 -7.64
C ASP A 221 1.84 -7.11 -7.01
N VAL A 222 0.96 -7.70 -7.79
CA VAL A 222 -0.07 -8.66 -7.35
C VAL A 222 0.48 -9.77 -6.46
N PHE A 223 1.67 -10.29 -6.77
CA PHE A 223 2.31 -11.37 -6.02
C PHE A 223 2.90 -10.95 -4.67
N THR A 224 2.90 -9.64 -4.34
CA THR A 224 3.37 -9.13 -3.04
C THR A 224 2.27 -9.08 -1.98
N ASN A 225 1.05 -9.45 -2.32
CA ASN A 225 -0.12 -9.44 -1.46
C ASN A 225 -0.38 -10.81 -0.81
N ASP A 226 -1.11 -10.83 0.28
CA ASP A 226 -1.55 -12.08 0.93
C ASP A 226 -2.47 -12.87 -0.02
N ILE A 227 -3.38 -12.17 -0.72
CA ILE A 227 -4.09 -12.68 -1.89
C ILE A 227 -3.79 -11.79 -3.09
N GLY A 228 -3.41 -12.38 -4.20
CA GLY A 228 -3.36 -11.78 -5.52
C GLY A 228 -4.48 -12.35 -6.40
N LEU A 229 -5.29 -11.48 -6.99
CA LEU A 229 -6.28 -11.86 -8.00
C LEU A 229 -5.77 -11.35 -9.36
N ILE A 230 -5.69 -12.23 -10.34
CA ILE A 230 -5.27 -11.88 -11.70
C ILE A 230 -6.47 -12.09 -12.62
N ALA A 231 -7.01 -10.99 -13.16
CA ALA A 231 -8.16 -11.04 -14.03
C ALA A 231 -7.85 -11.81 -15.32
N VAL A 232 -8.74 -12.71 -15.68
CA VAL A 232 -8.68 -13.45 -16.95
C VAL A 232 -9.75 -12.90 -17.87
N ILE A 233 -9.31 -12.28 -18.96
CA ILE A 233 -10.18 -11.65 -19.96
C ILE A 233 -9.99 -12.37 -21.27
N GLU A 234 -11.05 -12.97 -21.78
CA GLU A 234 -11.08 -13.69 -23.06
C GLU A 234 -12.26 -13.19 -23.89
N ASN A 235 -12.02 -12.90 -25.16
CA ASN A 235 -13.05 -12.41 -26.10
C ASN A 235 -13.82 -11.17 -25.57
N ASN A 236 -13.09 -10.27 -24.92
CA ASN A 236 -13.64 -9.03 -24.33
C ASN A 236 -14.68 -9.30 -23.21
N GLU A 237 -14.54 -10.40 -22.48
CA GLU A 237 -15.36 -10.77 -21.32
C GLU A 237 -14.47 -11.18 -20.15
N LEU A 238 -14.84 -10.75 -18.95
CA LEU A 238 -14.21 -11.22 -17.70
C LEU A 238 -14.65 -12.66 -17.44
N ARG A 239 -13.70 -13.59 -17.50
CA ARG A 239 -13.94 -15.03 -17.25
C ARG A 239 -13.80 -15.42 -15.79
N GLY A 240 -13.17 -14.61 -14.98
CA GLY A 240 -12.88 -14.85 -13.57
C GLY A 240 -11.47 -14.45 -13.20
N PHE A 241 -10.92 -15.09 -12.16
CA PHE A 241 -9.61 -14.74 -11.62
C PHE A 241 -8.73 -15.96 -11.32
N ASN A 242 -7.47 -15.89 -11.70
CA ASN A 242 -6.47 -16.72 -11.05
C ASN A 242 -6.24 -16.21 -9.63
N ILE A 243 -6.14 -17.12 -8.67
CA ILE A 243 -5.97 -16.84 -7.24
C ILE A 243 -4.57 -17.21 -6.82
N ALA A 244 -3.79 -16.20 -6.41
CA ALA A 244 -2.45 -16.37 -5.84
C ALA A 244 -2.49 -16.11 -4.33
N VAL A 245 -1.75 -16.89 -3.53
CA VAL A 245 -1.75 -16.80 -2.07
C VAL A 245 -0.35 -16.78 -1.47
N GLY A 246 -0.20 -16.12 -0.33
CA GLY A 246 0.99 -16.19 0.49
C GLY A 246 2.11 -15.24 0.09
N GLY A 247 1.81 -14.12 -0.56
CA GLY A 247 2.79 -13.07 -0.80
C GLY A 247 3.05 -12.17 0.41
N GLY A 248 4.23 -11.56 0.47
CA GLY A 248 4.58 -10.61 1.51
C GLY A 248 6.05 -10.27 1.57
N LEU A 249 6.37 -8.99 1.47
CA LEU A 249 7.76 -8.51 1.36
C LEU A 249 8.46 -8.31 2.72
N SER A 250 7.69 -8.13 3.81
CA SER A 250 8.28 -7.75 5.10
C SER A 250 9.20 -8.82 5.68
N THR A 251 10.37 -8.37 6.12
CA THR A 251 11.30 -9.12 6.96
C THR A 251 11.50 -8.39 8.30
N THR A 252 12.26 -8.97 9.21
CA THR A 252 12.66 -8.36 10.48
C THR A 252 14.18 -8.29 10.54
N HIS A 253 14.72 -7.11 10.77
CA HIS A 253 16.17 -6.92 10.87
C HIS A 253 16.78 -7.88 11.90
N GLY A 254 17.85 -8.58 11.51
CA GLY A 254 18.55 -9.54 12.36
C GLY A 254 17.79 -10.84 12.69
N ASN A 255 16.66 -11.12 12.02
CA ASN A 255 15.93 -12.37 12.18
C ASN A 255 15.90 -13.16 10.87
N PRO A 256 16.75 -14.20 10.72
CA PRO A 256 16.85 -15.00 9.49
C PRO A 256 15.60 -15.85 9.21
N ASP A 257 14.74 -16.11 10.21
CA ASP A 257 13.50 -16.86 10.01
C ASP A 257 12.44 -16.05 9.23
N THR A 258 12.69 -14.75 9.05
CA THR A 258 11.78 -13.86 8.32
C THR A 258 12.30 -13.58 6.91
N TYR A 259 11.48 -13.78 5.91
CA TYR A 259 11.87 -13.67 4.49
C TYR A 259 10.77 -13.00 3.65
N SER A 260 11.16 -12.42 2.52
CA SER A 260 10.24 -11.96 1.47
C SER A 260 9.76 -13.15 0.64
N ARG A 261 8.48 -13.14 0.24
CA ARG A 261 7.88 -14.19 -0.58
C ARG A 261 6.92 -13.59 -1.59
N LEU A 262 6.95 -14.08 -2.81
CA LEU A 262 5.90 -13.85 -3.80
C LEU A 262 4.79 -14.87 -3.63
N ALA A 263 3.54 -14.47 -3.89
CA ALA A 263 2.39 -15.36 -3.86
C ALA A 263 2.50 -16.43 -4.95
N THR A 264 1.95 -17.61 -4.66
CA THR A 264 1.86 -18.72 -5.60
C THR A 264 0.43 -18.84 -6.09
N VAL A 265 0.23 -18.96 -7.41
CA VAL A 265 -1.09 -19.23 -7.99
C VAL A 265 -1.51 -20.65 -7.61
N ILE A 266 -2.73 -20.80 -7.11
CA ILE A 266 -3.29 -22.07 -6.64
C ILE A 266 -4.45 -22.58 -7.51
N GLY A 267 -4.94 -21.77 -8.43
CA GLY A 267 -5.97 -22.14 -9.38
C GLY A 267 -6.83 -20.97 -9.82
N PHE A 268 -7.89 -21.25 -10.55
CA PHE A 268 -8.78 -20.30 -11.19
C PHE A 268 -10.21 -20.45 -10.67
N ALA A 269 -10.86 -19.31 -10.41
CA ALA A 269 -12.29 -19.21 -10.07
C ALA A 269 -13.05 -18.50 -11.20
N ASP A 270 -14.04 -19.17 -11.76
CA ASP A 270 -14.74 -18.80 -13.00
C ASP A 270 -16.01 -17.97 -12.79
N THR A 271 -16.40 -17.70 -11.54
CA THR A 271 -17.57 -16.88 -11.22
C THR A 271 -17.29 -15.91 -10.08
N GLU A 272 -18.11 -14.87 -9.97
CA GLU A 272 -18.05 -13.92 -8.86
C GLU A 272 -18.22 -14.63 -7.52
N GLU A 273 -19.26 -15.46 -7.39
CA GLU A 273 -19.56 -16.21 -6.17
C GLU A 273 -18.36 -17.05 -5.71
N LYS A 274 -17.77 -17.83 -6.64
CA LYS A 274 -16.60 -18.66 -6.34
C LYS A 274 -15.39 -17.84 -5.94
N THR A 275 -15.16 -16.70 -6.63
CA THR A 275 -14.05 -15.79 -6.31
C THR A 275 -14.22 -15.20 -4.92
N LEU A 276 -15.39 -14.65 -4.60
CA LEU A 276 -15.66 -14.04 -3.30
C LEU A 276 -15.59 -15.07 -2.17
N LYS A 277 -16.14 -16.29 -2.38
CA LYS A 277 -16.08 -17.38 -1.42
C LYS A 277 -14.63 -17.83 -1.18
N ALA A 278 -13.83 -17.97 -2.23
CA ALA A 278 -12.42 -18.32 -2.08
C ALA A 278 -11.63 -17.24 -1.32
N VAL A 279 -11.83 -15.97 -1.62
CA VAL A 279 -11.20 -14.85 -0.90
C VAL A 279 -11.58 -14.85 0.58
N TYR A 280 -12.86 -15.08 0.89
CA TYR A 280 -13.36 -15.17 2.27
C TYR A 280 -12.67 -16.32 3.03
N GLU A 281 -12.63 -17.51 2.44
CA GLU A 281 -12.07 -18.69 3.11
C GLU A 281 -10.54 -18.67 3.20
N VAL A 282 -9.82 -18.03 2.28
CA VAL A 282 -8.38 -17.78 2.47
C VAL A 282 -8.12 -16.92 3.70
N LEU A 283 -8.97 -15.92 3.96
CA LEU A 283 -8.86 -15.09 5.16
C LEU A 283 -9.19 -15.89 6.43
N THR A 284 -10.24 -16.73 6.41
CA THR A 284 -10.60 -17.57 7.57
C THR A 284 -9.53 -18.63 7.86
N ILE A 285 -8.89 -19.20 6.85
CA ILE A 285 -7.72 -20.08 7.04
C ILE A 285 -6.60 -19.33 7.78
N GLN A 286 -6.29 -18.09 7.39
CA GLN A 286 -5.29 -17.27 8.07
C GLN A 286 -5.72 -16.93 9.51
N ARG A 287 -6.99 -16.67 9.76
CA ARG A 287 -7.54 -16.46 11.10
C ARG A 287 -7.32 -17.67 11.99
N ASP A 288 -7.62 -18.85 11.49
CA ASP A 288 -7.67 -20.10 12.27
C ASP A 288 -6.28 -20.75 12.41
N TYR A 289 -5.47 -20.74 11.36
CA TYR A 289 -4.17 -21.43 11.31
C TYR A 289 -2.96 -20.49 11.41
N GLY A 290 -3.15 -19.17 11.36
CA GLY A 290 -2.07 -18.21 11.47
C GLY A 290 -1.34 -18.27 12.81
N ASN A 291 -0.04 -17.99 12.81
CA ASN A 291 0.77 -17.99 14.04
C ASN A 291 0.38 -16.83 14.96
N ARG A 292 -0.12 -17.15 16.15
CA ARG A 292 -0.53 -16.17 17.17
C ARG A 292 0.46 -16.06 18.32
N SER A 293 1.48 -16.93 18.35
CA SER A 293 2.52 -16.93 19.41
C SER A 293 3.69 -16.02 19.04
N ASP A 294 4.08 -15.99 17.76
CA ASP A 294 5.15 -15.13 17.25
C ASP A 294 4.62 -14.20 16.16
N ARG A 295 4.49 -12.92 16.51
CA ARG A 295 3.99 -11.89 15.61
C ARG A 295 4.90 -11.63 14.40
N LYS A 296 6.20 -11.98 14.47
CA LYS A 296 7.14 -11.84 13.35
C LYS A 296 6.86 -12.87 12.25
N LEU A 297 6.34 -14.03 12.63
CA LEU A 297 5.99 -15.16 11.75
C LEU A 297 4.48 -15.34 11.56
N ALA A 298 3.70 -14.26 11.71
CA ALA A 298 2.23 -14.30 11.74
C ALA A 298 1.55 -13.94 10.39
N ARG A 299 2.32 -13.63 9.32
CA ARG A 299 1.75 -13.34 7.98
C ARG A 299 1.31 -14.62 7.26
N LEU A 300 0.36 -14.49 6.33
CA LEU A 300 -0.17 -15.61 5.54
C LEU A 300 0.93 -16.44 4.86
N LYS A 301 2.00 -15.82 4.37
CA LYS A 301 3.11 -16.52 3.71
C LYS A 301 3.70 -17.65 4.58
N TYR A 302 3.83 -17.43 5.88
CA TYR A 302 4.33 -18.46 6.81
C TYR A 302 3.29 -19.55 7.08
N THR A 303 2.00 -19.22 7.00
CA THR A 303 0.92 -20.20 7.10
C THR A 303 0.90 -21.10 5.87
N VAL A 304 1.01 -20.52 4.67
CA VAL A 304 1.09 -21.26 3.40
C VAL A 304 2.30 -22.19 3.38
N ASP A 305 3.49 -21.69 3.76
CA ASP A 305 4.71 -22.51 3.73
C ASP A 305 4.68 -23.65 4.77
N ARG A 306 4.12 -23.41 5.97
CA ARG A 306 3.95 -24.43 7.00
C ARG A 306 2.94 -25.51 6.59
N MET A 307 1.88 -25.14 5.89
CA MET A 307 0.86 -26.07 5.38
C MET A 307 1.28 -26.75 4.07
N THR A 308 2.32 -26.24 3.40
CA THR A 308 2.63 -26.39 1.97
C THR A 308 1.56 -25.76 1.07
N VAL A 309 1.93 -25.38 -0.14
CA VAL A 309 0.96 -24.80 -1.11
C VAL A 309 -0.17 -25.78 -1.41
N GLN A 310 0.16 -27.05 -1.57
CA GLN A 310 -0.83 -28.08 -1.87
C GLN A 310 -1.78 -28.32 -0.69
N GLY A 311 -1.27 -28.45 0.54
CA GLY A 311 -2.12 -28.62 1.73
C GLY A 311 -2.98 -27.38 2.03
N PHE A 312 -2.49 -26.19 1.72
CA PHE A 312 -3.29 -24.96 1.81
C PHE A 312 -4.44 -24.95 0.79
N LYS A 313 -4.16 -25.36 -0.47
CA LYS A 313 -5.19 -25.49 -1.51
C LYS A 313 -6.24 -26.52 -1.12
N GLU A 314 -5.86 -27.68 -0.61
CA GLU A 314 -6.78 -28.72 -0.17
C GLU A 314 -7.71 -28.25 0.97
N GLU A 315 -7.17 -27.56 1.96
CA GLU A 315 -7.98 -26.97 3.04
C GLU A 315 -8.92 -25.89 2.50
N LEU A 316 -8.46 -25.05 1.56
CA LEU A 316 -9.31 -24.06 0.90
C LEU A 316 -10.46 -24.75 0.14
N GLU A 317 -10.18 -25.72 -0.72
CA GLU A 317 -11.17 -26.43 -1.52
C GLU A 317 -12.20 -27.18 -0.66
N LYS A 318 -11.77 -27.71 0.49
CA LYS A 318 -12.65 -28.29 1.49
C LYS A 318 -13.62 -27.27 2.07
N ARG A 319 -13.16 -26.06 2.39
CA ARG A 319 -14.02 -24.99 2.97
C ARG A 319 -14.98 -24.40 1.95
N ILE A 320 -14.49 -24.16 0.73
CA ILE A 320 -15.34 -23.59 -0.34
C ILE A 320 -16.33 -24.60 -0.91
N GLY A 321 -16.07 -25.92 -0.79
CA GLY A 321 -16.95 -26.98 -1.25
C GLY A 321 -16.89 -27.24 -2.75
N PHE A 322 -15.88 -26.72 -3.45
CA PHE A 322 -15.61 -27.00 -4.88
C PHE A 322 -14.11 -27.01 -5.14
N LYS A 323 -13.71 -27.56 -6.29
CA LYS A 323 -12.33 -27.53 -6.77
C LYS A 323 -12.07 -26.25 -7.56
N LEU A 324 -10.91 -25.61 -7.31
CA LEU A 324 -10.43 -24.57 -8.21
C LEU A 324 -10.04 -25.21 -9.55
N GLN A 325 -10.34 -24.52 -10.64
CA GLN A 325 -9.89 -24.94 -11.96
C GLN A 325 -8.38 -24.75 -12.10
N GLU A 326 -7.81 -25.31 -13.16
CA GLU A 326 -6.42 -25.05 -13.52
C GLU A 326 -6.19 -23.56 -13.82
N GLU A 327 -4.99 -23.11 -13.51
CA GLU A 327 -4.53 -21.74 -13.79
C GLU A 327 -4.72 -21.41 -15.28
N ARG A 328 -5.27 -20.22 -15.55
CA ARG A 328 -5.41 -19.71 -16.92
C ARG A 328 -4.20 -18.87 -17.30
N PRO A 329 -3.79 -18.88 -18.58
CA PRO A 329 -2.64 -18.08 -19.04
C PRO A 329 -2.84 -16.57 -18.81
N TYR A 330 -1.78 -15.89 -18.44
CA TYR A 330 -1.70 -14.42 -18.35
C TYR A 330 -0.25 -13.99 -18.63
N THR A 331 -0.09 -12.71 -19.00
CA THR A 331 1.24 -12.13 -19.23
C THR A 331 1.25 -10.70 -18.70
N PHE A 332 2.33 -10.34 -18.00
CA PHE A 332 2.58 -8.98 -17.56
C PHE A 332 3.71 -8.36 -18.35
N THR A 333 3.44 -7.22 -18.98
CA THR A 333 4.39 -6.44 -19.78
C THR A 333 4.43 -4.98 -19.38
N GLU A 334 3.63 -4.58 -18.39
CA GLU A 334 3.53 -3.23 -17.87
C GLU A 334 3.50 -3.24 -16.34
N ARG A 335 3.99 -2.16 -15.72
CA ARG A 335 3.99 -2.01 -14.26
C ARG A 335 3.91 -0.56 -13.79
N ASN A 336 4.46 0.36 -14.60
CA ASN A 336 4.48 1.78 -14.28
C ASN A 336 3.15 2.44 -14.65
N ASP A 337 2.86 3.58 -14.01
CA ASP A 337 1.77 4.42 -14.43
C ASP A 337 2.11 5.08 -15.78
N ARG A 338 1.10 5.36 -16.59
CA ARG A 338 1.23 6.13 -17.84
C ARG A 338 0.91 7.58 -17.53
N TYR A 339 1.74 8.49 -17.98
CA TYR A 339 1.63 9.90 -17.63
C TYR A 339 1.06 10.75 -18.77
N GLY A 340 0.35 11.83 -18.41
CA GLY A 340 -0.32 12.71 -19.35
C GLY A 340 -1.72 12.22 -19.71
N TRP A 341 -2.22 12.71 -20.86
CA TRP A 341 -3.57 12.39 -21.33
C TRP A 341 -3.65 11.05 -22.04
N GLU A 342 -4.62 10.25 -21.65
CA GLU A 342 -5.04 9.03 -22.36
C GLU A 342 -6.55 9.02 -22.54
N GLN A 343 -7.02 8.42 -23.64
CA GLN A 343 -8.43 8.22 -23.91
C GLN A 343 -8.78 6.74 -23.78
N ASN A 344 -9.89 6.43 -23.08
CA ASN A 344 -10.37 5.06 -23.00
C ASN A 344 -11.25 4.66 -24.19
N SER A 345 -11.66 3.39 -24.23
CA SER A 345 -12.50 2.85 -25.31
C SER A 345 -13.92 3.45 -25.37
N THR A 346 -14.36 4.15 -24.33
CA THR A 346 -15.66 4.85 -24.30
C THR A 346 -15.58 6.31 -24.73
N GLY A 347 -14.39 6.79 -25.07
CA GLY A 347 -14.15 8.17 -25.50
C GLY A 347 -13.86 9.15 -24.37
N LYS A 348 -13.89 8.73 -23.12
CA LYS A 348 -13.54 9.57 -21.97
C LYS A 348 -12.04 9.71 -21.81
N TRP A 349 -11.60 10.87 -21.29
CA TRP A 349 -10.21 11.21 -21.08
C TRP A 349 -9.79 11.03 -19.63
N TYR A 350 -8.52 10.67 -19.47
CA TYR A 350 -7.84 10.46 -18.19
C TYR A 350 -6.50 11.19 -18.22
N TYR A 351 -6.22 11.99 -17.20
CA TYR A 351 -4.95 12.67 -17.05
C TYR A 351 -4.16 12.07 -15.88
N ASN A 352 -3.06 11.41 -16.19
CA ASN A 352 -2.20 10.76 -15.20
C ASN A 352 -1.15 11.75 -14.68
N LEU A 353 -1.30 12.15 -13.43
CA LEU A 353 -0.46 13.12 -12.74
C LEU A 353 0.67 12.42 -11.98
N PHE A 354 1.92 12.81 -12.25
CA PHE A 354 3.07 12.37 -11.47
C PHE A 354 3.10 13.09 -10.10
N ILE A 355 3.20 12.30 -9.03
CA ILE A 355 3.32 12.80 -7.66
C ILE A 355 4.51 12.13 -7.00
N GLU A 356 5.62 12.86 -6.88
CA GLU A 356 6.89 12.32 -6.41
C GLU A 356 6.76 11.71 -5.01
N ASN A 357 7.02 10.40 -4.90
CA ASN A 357 6.87 9.62 -3.68
C ASN A 357 5.49 9.76 -3.00
N GLY A 358 4.46 10.12 -3.74
CA GLY A 358 3.10 10.29 -3.25
C GLY A 358 2.85 11.54 -2.39
N VAL A 359 3.78 12.47 -2.32
CA VAL A 359 3.61 13.74 -1.59
C VAL A 359 2.96 14.77 -2.51
N VAL A 360 1.69 15.05 -2.29
CA VAL A 360 0.99 16.07 -3.08
C VAL A 360 1.54 17.43 -2.71
N GLN A 361 2.29 18.04 -3.65
CA GLN A 361 2.92 19.34 -3.46
C GLN A 361 1.87 20.45 -3.38
N PRO A 362 2.14 21.62 -2.73
CA PRO A 362 1.16 22.68 -2.56
C PRO A 362 0.51 23.16 -3.87
N HIS A 363 1.27 23.34 -4.95
CA HIS A 363 0.73 23.74 -6.26
C HIS A 363 -0.15 22.64 -6.87
N GLN A 364 0.26 21.37 -6.77
CA GLN A 364 -0.54 20.23 -7.22
C GLN A 364 -1.85 20.11 -6.42
N LYS A 365 -1.79 20.35 -5.10
CA LYS A 365 -2.97 20.31 -4.24
C LYS A 365 -3.98 21.41 -4.60
N GLN A 366 -3.50 22.62 -4.90
CA GLN A 366 -4.34 23.72 -5.37
C GLN A 366 -4.93 23.42 -6.75
N PHE A 367 -4.13 22.92 -7.68
CA PHE A 367 -4.60 22.46 -8.98
C PHE A 367 -5.75 21.45 -8.85
N LEU A 368 -5.52 20.37 -8.09
CA LEU A 368 -6.52 19.32 -7.89
C LEU A 368 -7.79 19.85 -7.20
N HIS A 369 -7.65 20.82 -6.29
CA HIS A 369 -8.80 21.48 -5.67
C HIS A 369 -9.58 22.32 -6.69
N LYS A 370 -8.90 23.05 -7.60
CA LYS A 370 -9.56 23.77 -8.69
C LYS A 370 -10.30 22.82 -9.62
N VAL A 371 -9.66 21.72 -10.04
CA VAL A 371 -10.30 20.70 -10.87
C VAL A 371 -11.54 20.12 -10.18
N SER A 372 -11.46 19.82 -8.88
CA SER A 372 -12.59 19.26 -8.13
C SER A 372 -13.80 20.22 -8.05
N LYS A 373 -13.57 21.54 -8.04
CA LYS A 373 -14.65 22.53 -8.05
C LYS A 373 -15.44 22.56 -9.37
N LEU A 374 -14.91 22.02 -10.44
CA LEU A 374 -15.63 21.91 -11.71
C LEU A 374 -16.65 20.76 -11.70
N GLU A 375 -16.50 19.76 -10.84
CA GLU A 375 -17.35 18.56 -10.72
C GLU A 375 -17.52 17.76 -12.03
N ILE A 376 -16.49 17.80 -12.91
CA ILE A 376 -16.47 17.16 -14.25
C ILE A 376 -15.55 15.93 -14.30
N SER A 377 -15.04 15.48 -13.16
CA SER A 377 -14.08 14.37 -13.10
C SER A 377 -14.17 13.64 -11.77
N ASN A 378 -13.61 12.44 -11.75
CA ASN A 378 -13.25 11.75 -10.52
C ASN A 378 -11.72 11.74 -10.32
N PHE A 379 -11.27 11.20 -9.18
CA PHE A 379 -9.86 11.11 -8.81
C PHE A 379 -9.54 9.66 -8.45
N ILE A 380 -8.51 9.09 -9.07
CA ILE A 380 -8.11 7.70 -8.88
C ILE A 380 -6.68 7.68 -8.36
N PHE A 381 -6.48 7.19 -7.14
CA PHE A 381 -5.15 6.97 -6.59
C PHE A 381 -4.54 5.72 -7.22
N THR A 382 -3.23 5.76 -7.54
CA THR A 382 -2.52 4.60 -8.06
C THR A 382 -1.70 3.91 -6.96
N THR A 383 -1.38 2.65 -7.17
CA THR A 383 -0.49 1.90 -6.27
C THR A 383 0.97 2.33 -6.40
N ASN A 384 1.31 3.06 -7.45
CA ASN A 384 2.62 3.70 -7.64
C ASN A 384 2.70 5.10 -7.02
N GLN A 385 1.73 5.44 -6.16
CA GLN A 385 1.66 6.69 -5.38
C GLN A 385 1.34 7.94 -6.21
N ASN A 386 0.73 7.77 -7.38
CA ASN A 386 0.29 8.85 -8.25
C ASN A 386 -1.23 9.04 -8.21
N LEU A 387 -1.74 9.96 -9.03
CA LEU A 387 -3.16 10.27 -9.13
C LEU A 387 -3.58 10.43 -10.59
N ILE A 388 -4.77 9.94 -10.91
CA ILE A 388 -5.40 10.10 -12.22
C ILE A 388 -6.65 10.97 -12.05
N ILE A 389 -6.78 12.00 -12.87
CA ILE A 389 -8.02 12.74 -13.07
C ILE A 389 -8.78 12.00 -14.17
N GLY A 390 -9.89 11.36 -13.82
CA GLY A 390 -10.57 10.42 -14.69
C GLY A 390 -11.99 10.82 -15.08
N GLU A 391 -12.57 10.08 -16.01
CA GLU A 391 -13.95 10.23 -16.50
C GLU A 391 -14.25 11.59 -17.14
N VAL A 392 -13.23 12.25 -17.72
CA VAL A 392 -13.36 13.59 -18.31
C VAL A 392 -13.97 13.49 -19.70
N GLU A 393 -15.10 14.16 -19.93
CA GLU A 393 -15.71 14.26 -21.26
C GLU A 393 -14.81 15.10 -22.20
N SER A 394 -14.87 14.81 -23.50
CA SER A 394 -14.00 15.46 -24.49
C SER A 394 -14.14 16.98 -24.51
N GLU A 395 -15.33 17.51 -24.27
CA GLU A 395 -15.60 18.95 -24.17
C GLU A 395 -14.92 19.62 -22.98
N ASN A 396 -14.67 18.89 -21.90
CA ASN A 396 -14.07 19.39 -20.68
C ASN A 396 -12.53 19.26 -20.65
N LYS A 397 -11.94 18.51 -21.58
CA LYS A 397 -10.49 18.27 -21.63
C LYS A 397 -9.69 19.56 -21.67
N GLN A 398 -10.11 20.51 -22.54
CA GLN A 398 -9.40 21.78 -22.71
C GLN A 398 -9.46 22.66 -21.45
N THR A 399 -10.56 22.58 -20.69
CA THR A 399 -10.69 23.29 -19.41
C THR A 399 -9.68 22.80 -18.39
N ILE A 400 -9.51 21.47 -18.28
CA ILE A 400 -8.50 20.90 -17.38
C ILE A 400 -7.10 21.17 -17.91
N GLN A 401 -6.86 21.14 -19.23
CA GLN A 401 -5.56 21.47 -19.81
C GLN A 401 -5.13 22.90 -19.47
N ALA A 402 -6.05 23.86 -19.53
CA ALA A 402 -5.75 25.23 -19.14
C ALA A 402 -5.31 25.36 -17.67
N LEU A 403 -5.90 24.57 -16.76
CA LEU A 403 -5.44 24.50 -15.37
C LEU A 403 -4.08 23.81 -15.22
N ILE A 404 -3.80 22.76 -16.01
CA ILE A 404 -2.49 22.10 -16.06
C ILE A 404 -1.40 23.12 -16.41
N ASP A 405 -1.65 23.94 -17.42
CA ASP A 405 -0.74 24.98 -17.89
C ASP A 405 -0.62 26.13 -16.85
N GLU A 406 -1.73 26.58 -16.26
CA GLU A 406 -1.77 27.61 -15.22
C GLU A 406 -0.93 27.24 -13.99
N TYR A 407 -1.05 25.99 -13.53
CA TYR A 407 -0.36 25.51 -12.35
C TYR A 407 1.00 24.87 -12.65
N ALA A 408 1.48 24.93 -13.89
CA ALA A 408 2.75 24.35 -14.34
C ALA A 408 2.91 22.88 -13.90
N ILE A 409 1.89 22.09 -14.15
CA ILE A 409 1.89 20.67 -13.80
C ILE A 409 2.80 19.92 -14.78
N GLU A 410 3.99 19.57 -14.31
CA GLU A 410 5.03 18.93 -15.12
C GLU A 410 4.76 17.45 -15.34
N THR A 411 4.99 16.99 -16.58
CA THR A 411 4.93 15.56 -16.98
C THR A 411 6.26 15.04 -17.53
N ASN A 412 7.23 15.91 -17.76
CA ASN A 412 8.52 15.61 -18.41
C ASN A 412 9.60 15.12 -17.42
N GLN A 413 9.23 14.25 -16.50
CA GLN A 413 10.19 13.62 -15.60
C GLN A 413 10.98 12.53 -16.34
N SER A 414 12.24 12.27 -15.90
CA SER A 414 13.06 11.18 -16.44
C SER A 414 12.40 9.81 -16.22
N GLY A 415 12.76 8.84 -17.05
CA GLY A 415 12.24 7.46 -16.92
C GLY A 415 12.54 6.85 -15.54
N ILE A 416 13.74 7.09 -15.01
CA ILE A 416 14.13 6.60 -13.68
C ILE A 416 13.32 7.26 -12.56
N ARG A 417 13.02 8.58 -12.67
CA ARG A 417 12.20 9.30 -11.67
C ARG A 417 10.76 8.82 -11.67
N LYS A 418 10.15 8.65 -12.84
CA LYS A 418 8.81 8.08 -13.01
C LYS A 418 8.67 6.67 -12.45
N SER A 419 9.76 5.89 -12.48
CA SER A 419 9.81 4.51 -11.98
C SER A 419 10.25 4.41 -10.51
N SER A 420 10.48 5.54 -9.83
CA SER A 420 10.93 5.60 -8.45
C SER A 420 9.79 5.65 -7.45
N MET A 421 10.01 5.05 -6.27
CA MET A 421 9.01 4.99 -5.21
C MET A 421 9.65 4.88 -3.83
N ALA A 422 9.12 5.61 -2.84
CA ALA A 422 9.57 5.50 -1.45
C ALA A 422 8.43 5.36 -0.44
N CYS A 423 8.71 4.70 0.68
CA CYS A 423 7.83 4.76 1.84
C CYS A 423 8.06 6.04 2.65
N VAL A 424 7.14 6.35 3.57
CA VAL A 424 7.22 7.57 4.42
C VAL A 424 8.54 7.66 5.20
N ALA A 425 8.95 6.59 5.87
CA ALA A 425 10.18 6.50 6.69
C ALA A 425 10.32 7.60 7.76
N LEU A 426 11.54 8.12 7.98
CA LEU A 426 11.79 9.22 8.89
C LEU A 426 11.14 10.52 8.38
N PRO A 427 10.77 11.46 9.26
CA PRO A 427 10.90 11.43 10.72
C PRO A 427 9.74 10.74 11.45
N THR A 428 8.61 10.49 10.81
CA THR A 428 7.34 10.17 11.48
C THR A 428 7.10 8.66 11.68
N CYS A 429 7.68 7.79 10.85
CA CYS A 429 7.47 6.36 11.00
C CYS A 429 8.26 5.79 12.19
N PRO A 430 7.60 5.22 13.22
CA PRO A 430 8.31 4.71 14.41
C PRO A 430 9.20 3.49 14.12
N LEU A 431 9.00 2.82 12.99
CA LEU A 431 9.76 1.63 12.59
C LEU A 431 10.93 1.94 11.64
N ALA A 432 11.08 3.18 11.18
CA ALA A 432 12.13 3.55 10.25
C ALA A 432 13.51 3.51 10.92
N LEU A 433 14.50 2.97 10.19
CA LEU A 433 15.91 2.94 10.55
C LEU A 433 16.69 4.00 9.76
N ALA A 434 16.20 4.35 8.57
CA ALA A 434 16.79 5.31 7.65
C ALA A 434 15.70 6.18 6.99
N GLU A 435 16.14 7.18 6.23
CA GLU A 435 15.30 7.98 5.34
C GLU A 435 14.75 7.15 4.17
N ALA A 436 13.70 7.64 3.53
CA ALA A 436 13.26 7.15 2.23
C ALA A 436 12.56 8.25 1.43
N GLN A 437 11.35 8.68 1.80
CA GLN A 437 10.55 9.66 1.06
C GLN A 437 11.28 10.99 0.84
N ARG A 438 11.97 11.51 1.87
CA ARG A 438 12.69 12.79 1.78
C ARG A 438 14.00 12.67 0.99
N TYR A 439 14.62 11.50 1.03
CA TYR A 439 15.98 11.28 0.48
C TYR A 439 15.95 10.77 -0.96
N LEU A 440 15.01 9.90 -1.34
CA LEU A 440 15.02 9.30 -2.67
C LEU A 440 15.00 10.32 -3.83
N PRO A 441 14.26 11.45 -3.78
CA PRO A 441 14.30 12.46 -4.83
C PRO A 441 15.70 13.03 -5.08
N GLU A 442 16.45 13.32 -4.00
CA GLU A 442 17.81 13.84 -4.08
C GLU A 442 18.76 12.78 -4.64
N LEU A 443 18.64 11.53 -4.23
CA LEU A 443 19.43 10.43 -4.74
C LEU A 443 19.19 10.23 -6.25
N VAL A 444 17.92 10.25 -6.70
CA VAL A 444 17.58 10.15 -8.12
C VAL A 444 18.18 11.31 -8.91
N THR A 445 18.13 12.55 -8.41
CA THR A 445 18.77 13.71 -9.03
C THR A 445 20.28 13.51 -9.23
N LYS A 446 20.95 12.78 -8.33
CA LYS A 446 22.37 12.45 -8.44
C LYS A 446 22.64 11.25 -9.39
N ILE A 447 21.67 10.38 -9.57
CA ILE A 447 21.79 9.22 -10.48
C ILE A 447 21.47 9.61 -11.93
N GLU A 448 20.58 10.57 -12.20
CA GLU A 448 20.22 11.02 -13.55
C GLU A 448 21.46 11.41 -14.41
N PRO A 449 22.44 12.18 -13.90
CA PRO A 449 23.68 12.45 -14.63
C PRO A 449 24.52 11.21 -14.94
N LEU A 450 24.46 10.16 -14.09
CA LEU A 450 25.18 8.90 -14.36
C LEU A 450 24.54 8.14 -15.54
N LEU A 451 23.22 8.14 -15.65
CA LEU A 451 22.55 7.60 -16.83
C LEU A 451 22.93 8.37 -18.11
N ALA A 452 22.97 9.69 -18.04
CA ALA A 452 23.40 10.54 -19.16
C ALA A 452 24.86 10.28 -19.57
N LYS A 453 25.77 10.15 -18.61
CA LYS A 453 27.18 9.78 -18.81
C LYS A 453 27.33 8.49 -19.61
N HIS A 454 26.46 7.53 -19.42
CA HIS A 454 26.48 6.23 -20.10
C HIS A 454 25.57 6.16 -21.33
N GLY A 455 24.94 7.27 -21.76
CA GLY A 455 24.10 7.34 -22.95
C GLY A 455 22.75 6.62 -22.84
N ILE A 456 22.22 6.47 -21.63
CA ILE A 456 20.98 5.77 -21.33
C ILE A 456 19.98 6.62 -20.51
N SER A 457 19.94 7.93 -20.74
CA SER A 457 19.06 8.88 -20.01
C SER A 457 17.58 8.49 -20.03
N GLU A 458 17.11 7.92 -21.14
CA GLU A 458 15.71 7.53 -21.33
C GLU A 458 15.39 6.14 -20.75
N GLN A 459 16.40 5.44 -20.23
CA GLN A 459 16.19 4.11 -19.67
C GLN A 459 15.35 4.19 -18.40
N GLU A 460 14.23 3.51 -18.41
CA GLU A 460 13.43 3.31 -17.21
C GLU A 460 14.02 2.16 -16.39
N ILE A 461 14.58 2.47 -15.23
CA ILE A 461 15.04 1.49 -14.24
C ILE A 461 14.25 1.75 -12.96
N SER A 462 13.58 0.74 -12.45
CA SER A 462 12.79 0.91 -11.23
C SER A 462 13.68 1.01 -10.00
N ILE A 463 13.63 2.17 -9.31
CA ILE A 463 14.31 2.39 -8.03
C ILE A 463 13.28 2.51 -6.92
N ARG A 464 13.36 1.64 -5.92
CA ARG A 464 12.44 1.68 -4.79
C ARG A 464 13.18 1.66 -3.46
N MET A 465 12.79 2.57 -2.56
CA MET A 465 13.43 2.76 -1.27
C MET A 465 12.47 2.54 -0.11
N THR A 466 12.95 1.88 0.93
CA THR A 466 12.21 1.70 2.19
C THR A 466 13.12 1.94 3.39
N GLY A 467 12.65 2.70 4.37
CA GLY A 467 13.43 3.09 5.56
C GLY A 467 13.67 1.95 6.56
N CYS A 468 13.15 0.75 6.33
CA CYS A 468 13.35 -0.43 7.18
C CYS A 468 12.94 -1.71 6.45
N PRO A 469 13.28 -2.92 6.98
CA PRO A 469 12.98 -4.21 6.32
C PRO A 469 11.49 -4.56 6.14
N ASN A 470 10.55 -3.72 6.59
CA ASN A 470 9.12 -3.95 6.34
C ASN A 470 8.71 -3.86 4.87
N GLY A 471 9.53 -3.28 3.99
CA GLY A 471 9.29 -3.26 2.55
C GLY A 471 8.05 -2.47 2.10
N CYS A 472 7.68 -1.40 2.82
CA CYS A 472 6.46 -0.63 2.51
C CYS A 472 6.53 0.08 1.16
N GLY A 473 7.72 0.48 0.69
CA GLY A 473 7.98 1.03 -0.65
C GLY A 473 8.16 -0.05 -1.72
N ARG A 474 7.89 -1.31 -1.43
CA ARG A 474 8.01 -2.45 -2.36
C ARG A 474 9.42 -2.62 -2.96
N SER A 475 10.47 -2.28 -2.19
CA SER A 475 11.87 -2.31 -2.62
C SER A 475 12.37 -3.70 -3.02
N TYR A 476 11.79 -4.77 -2.46
CA TYR A 476 12.21 -6.15 -2.74
C TYR A 476 11.80 -6.71 -4.12
N VAL A 477 11.02 -5.95 -4.89
CA VAL A 477 10.61 -6.33 -6.25
C VAL A 477 11.00 -5.27 -7.29
N ALA A 478 11.91 -4.35 -6.93
CA ALA A 478 12.48 -3.38 -7.85
C ALA A 478 13.75 -3.91 -8.50
N GLU A 479 14.12 -3.38 -9.66
CA GLU A 479 15.40 -3.67 -10.30
C GLU A 479 16.55 -3.18 -9.42
N ILE A 480 16.40 -1.99 -8.81
CA ILE A 480 17.26 -1.45 -7.75
C ILE A 480 16.40 -1.22 -6.51
N GLY A 481 16.72 -1.92 -5.44
CA GLY A 481 16.05 -1.77 -4.15
C GLY A 481 16.99 -1.23 -3.07
N PHE A 482 16.53 -0.24 -2.29
CA PHE A 482 17.24 0.23 -1.11
C PHE A 482 16.44 -0.09 0.15
N VAL A 483 17.08 -0.75 1.11
CA VAL A 483 16.46 -1.12 2.39
C VAL A 483 17.27 -0.53 3.53
N GLY A 484 16.70 0.42 4.27
CA GLY A 484 17.35 1.10 5.39
C GLY A 484 17.73 0.13 6.51
N THR A 485 18.97 0.23 6.97
CA THR A 485 19.56 -0.58 8.04
C THR A 485 20.03 0.25 9.25
N GLY A 486 20.25 1.54 9.04
CA GLY A 486 20.67 2.52 10.04
C GLY A 486 20.66 3.92 9.44
N PRO A 487 20.94 4.98 10.22
CA PRO A 487 21.00 6.34 9.70
C PRO A 487 21.98 6.47 8.53
N GLY A 488 21.46 6.88 7.36
CA GLY A 488 22.25 7.03 6.13
C GLY A 488 22.82 5.73 5.55
N GLN A 489 22.36 4.56 6.01
CA GLN A 489 22.88 3.26 5.56
C GLN A 489 21.75 2.38 4.98
N TYR A 490 22.05 1.76 3.84
CA TYR A 490 21.10 0.95 3.10
C TYR A 490 21.74 -0.36 2.60
N ASN A 491 20.98 -1.43 2.65
CA ASN A 491 21.28 -2.60 1.82
C ASN A 491 20.88 -2.28 0.39
N PHE A 492 21.81 -2.50 -0.53
CA PHE A 492 21.64 -2.35 -1.97
C PHE A 492 21.21 -3.69 -2.55
N MET A 493 19.98 -3.72 -3.09
CA MET A 493 19.35 -4.91 -3.63
C MET A 493 19.31 -4.84 -5.15
N LEU A 494 19.62 -5.94 -5.85
CA LEU A 494 19.61 -6.03 -7.32
C LEU A 494 18.91 -7.31 -7.78
N GLY A 495 18.56 -7.36 -9.07
CA GLY A 495 18.06 -8.56 -9.74
C GLY A 495 16.56 -8.79 -9.64
N GLY A 496 15.77 -7.82 -9.13
CA GLY A 496 14.33 -7.81 -9.37
C GLY A 496 14.03 -7.62 -10.86
N ASP A 497 12.90 -8.14 -11.34
CA ASP A 497 12.53 -7.89 -12.71
C ASP A 497 11.68 -6.62 -12.86
N ARG A 498 11.57 -6.15 -14.11
CA ARG A 498 10.83 -4.95 -14.43
C ARG A 498 9.34 -5.05 -14.07
N TYR A 499 8.75 -6.22 -14.13
CA TYR A 499 7.31 -6.45 -14.00
C TYR A 499 6.89 -6.94 -12.60
N GLY A 500 7.84 -7.06 -11.65
CA GLY A 500 7.57 -7.45 -10.26
C GLY A 500 7.34 -8.95 -10.06
N LEU A 501 7.84 -9.78 -10.98
CA LEU A 501 7.69 -11.24 -10.98
C LEU A 501 8.85 -11.97 -10.29
N ARG A 502 9.89 -11.24 -9.90
CA ARG A 502 11.08 -11.78 -9.24
C ARG A 502 11.52 -10.90 -8.07
N LEU A 503 11.80 -11.52 -6.94
CA LEU A 503 12.45 -10.83 -5.81
C LEU A 503 13.90 -10.49 -6.16
N ASN A 504 14.32 -9.29 -5.77
CA ASN A 504 15.74 -8.95 -5.78
C ASN A 504 16.48 -9.59 -4.58
N LYS A 505 17.81 -9.60 -4.67
CA LYS A 505 18.70 -10.14 -3.65
C LYS A 505 19.65 -9.05 -3.15
N ILE A 506 20.21 -9.23 -1.96
CA ILE A 506 21.24 -8.33 -1.43
C ILE A 506 22.46 -8.43 -2.33
N TYR A 507 22.86 -7.30 -2.92
CA TYR A 507 24.10 -7.15 -3.66
C TYR A 507 25.23 -6.69 -2.74
N LYS A 508 25.00 -5.60 -1.99
CA LYS A 508 25.91 -5.10 -0.97
C LYS A 508 25.13 -4.60 0.27
N GLU A 509 25.75 -4.71 1.43
CA GLU A 509 25.13 -4.32 2.69
C GLU A 509 25.65 -2.98 3.20
N LYS A 510 24.77 -2.21 3.85
CA LYS A 510 25.10 -1.02 4.66
C LYS A 510 25.90 0.06 3.91
N LEU A 511 25.57 0.31 2.63
CA LEU A 511 26.20 1.35 1.85
C LEU A 511 25.68 2.73 2.30
N ASN A 512 26.60 3.71 2.32
CA ASN A 512 26.25 5.13 2.39
C ASN A 512 26.03 5.72 0.98
N GLU A 513 25.64 7.00 0.89
CA GLU A 513 25.32 7.65 -0.38
C GLU A 513 26.46 7.61 -1.39
N GLN A 514 27.71 7.94 -0.97
CA GLN A 514 28.86 7.93 -1.87
C GLN A 514 29.06 6.54 -2.48
N GLN A 515 29.03 5.51 -1.65
CA GLN A 515 29.17 4.12 -2.10
C GLN A 515 28.03 3.70 -3.03
N ILE A 516 26.79 4.14 -2.75
CA ILE A 516 25.63 3.88 -3.63
C ILE A 516 25.85 4.48 -5.01
N LEU A 517 26.33 5.73 -5.10
CA LEU A 517 26.57 6.41 -6.37
C LEU A 517 27.73 5.77 -7.14
N GLU A 518 28.83 5.45 -6.48
CA GLU A 518 29.99 4.76 -7.08
C GLU A 518 29.58 3.39 -7.65
N GLU A 519 28.83 2.60 -6.87
CA GLU A 519 28.34 1.29 -7.32
C GLU A 519 27.33 1.41 -8.46
N THR A 520 26.44 2.40 -8.40
CA THR A 520 25.47 2.65 -9.47
C THR A 520 26.18 3.01 -10.77
N ASP A 521 27.18 3.89 -10.75
CA ASP A 521 27.98 4.28 -11.92
C ASP A 521 28.66 3.05 -12.55
N ASN A 522 29.32 2.23 -11.71
CA ASN A 522 29.94 0.98 -12.15
C ASN A 522 28.96 -0.02 -12.77
N LEU A 523 27.78 -0.19 -12.16
CA LEU A 523 26.74 -1.09 -12.65
C LEU A 523 26.16 -0.63 -14.00
N LEU A 524 25.94 0.68 -14.17
CA LEU A 524 25.46 1.25 -15.42
C LEU A 524 26.51 1.08 -16.54
N LEU A 525 27.80 1.31 -16.26
CA LEU A 525 28.90 1.05 -17.20
C LEU A 525 28.92 -0.42 -17.65
N GLN A 526 28.84 -1.35 -16.70
CA GLN A 526 28.79 -2.79 -17.00
C GLN A 526 27.55 -3.15 -17.81
N TYR A 527 26.39 -2.61 -17.46
CA TYR A 527 25.14 -2.84 -18.17
C TYR A 527 25.24 -2.43 -19.65
N VAL A 528 25.75 -1.24 -19.94
CA VAL A 528 25.89 -0.74 -21.31
C VAL A 528 26.84 -1.62 -22.13
N ASN A 529 27.95 -2.09 -21.52
CA ASN A 529 28.99 -2.85 -22.20
C ASN A 529 28.67 -4.34 -22.38
N GLU A 530 27.87 -4.93 -21.47
CA GLU A 530 27.75 -6.40 -21.36
C GLU A 530 26.31 -6.93 -21.50
N ARG A 531 25.31 -6.04 -21.61
CA ARG A 531 23.92 -6.47 -21.83
C ARG A 531 23.75 -7.13 -23.19
N THR A 532 22.91 -8.14 -23.26
CA THR A 532 22.44 -8.71 -24.52
C THR A 532 21.38 -7.80 -25.15
N ASN A 533 21.09 -7.99 -26.43
CA ASN A 533 20.10 -7.16 -27.14
C ASN A 533 18.72 -7.28 -26.50
N GLY A 534 18.14 -6.16 -26.09
CA GLY A 534 16.83 -6.09 -25.43
C GLY A 534 16.83 -6.47 -23.94
N GLU A 535 17.96 -6.83 -23.36
CA GLU A 535 18.03 -7.20 -21.94
C GLU A 535 17.80 -5.99 -21.03
N LEU A 536 16.88 -6.12 -20.10
CA LEU A 536 16.56 -5.10 -19.11
C LEU A 536 17.56 -5.10 -17.96
N PHE A 537 17.69 -3.98 -17.25
CA PHE A 537 18.69 -3.81 -16.19
C PHE A 537 18.56 -4.87 -15.07
N GLY A 538 17.33 -5.16 -14.65
CA GLY A 538 17.06 -6.16 -13.61
C GLY A 538 17.46 -7.58 -14.03
N ASP A 539 17.24 -7.96 -15.31
CA ASP A 539 17.62 -9.25 -15.86
C ASP A 539 19.13 -9.36 -16.03
N PHE A 540 19.78 -8.30 -16.51
CA PHE A 540 21.23 -8.22 -16.59
C PHE A 540 21.88 -8.44 -15.22
N THR A 541 21.44 -7.69 -14.20
CA THR A 541 22.01 -7.80 -12.85
C THR A 541 21.73 -9.16 -12.21
N TYR A 542 20.55 -9.76 -12.46
CA TYR A 542 20.25 -11.11 -12.03
C TYR A 542 21.17 -12.13 -12.69
N ARG A 543 21.29 -12.10 -14.02
CA ARG A 543 22.17 -12.99 -14.79
C ARG A 543 23.62 -12.88 -14.34
N LYS A 544 24.11 -11.65 -14.14
CA LYS A 544 25.52 -11.41 -13.82
C LYS A 544 25.90 -11.81 -12.40
N PHE A 545 25.04 -11.55 -11.41
CA PHE A 545 25.42 -11.70 -10.01
C PHE A 545 24.72 -12.84 -9.27
N PHE A 546 23.62 -13.40 -9.80
CA PHE A 546 22.77 -14.30 -9.03
C PHE A 546 22.34 -15.57 -9.76
N SER A 547 22.62 -15.73 -11.06
CA SER A 547 22.19 -16.92 -11.83
C SER A 547 23.04 -18.17 -11.57
N ASN A 548 24.24 -18.01 -11.00
CA ASN A 548 25.17 -19.13 -10.77
C ASN A 548 25.18 -19.61 -9.30
N ASN A 549 24.19 -19.21 -8.48
CA ASN A 549 24.06 -19.62 -7.08
C ASN A 549 22.74 -20.35 -6.81
#